data_93d158fb7adea942bf85146168623b5a
#
_entry.id   93d158fb7adea942bf85146168623b5a
#
_cell.length_a   1.000
_cell.length_b   1.000
_cell.length_c   1.000
_cell.angle_alpha   90.00
_cell.angle_beta   90.00
_cell.angle_gamma   90.00
#
_symmetry.space_group_name_H-M   'P 1'
#
loop_
_entity.id
_entity.type
_entity.pdbx_description
1 polymer ?
#
loop_
_entity_poly.entity_id
_entity_poly.type
_entity_poly.pdbx_seq_one_letter_code
_entity_poly.pdbx_strand_id
1 'polypeptide(L)'
;MSDRGLRGILARMWTPALVRRRLRQDASAAGLASGAVSGAVYGSDPVNGHQVLEQVVRLPVSTWRYHWDPPHVRHLGPMAQDWWKAFGVGENDRTICCTDANGVALVAIQALHRELTELRDEVAALRAQNPPTHHTGGPGATDSG
;
A
#
# COMPACT_ATOMS: atom_id res chain seq x y z
N MET A 1 20.02 -33.97 17.35
CA MET A 1 20.86 -33.41 16.32
C MET A 1 19.92 -32.55 15.49
N SER A 2 19.76 -31.43 15.84
CA SER A 2 20.26 -30.06 15.76
C SER A 2 19.59 -29.35 14.61
N ASP A 3 18.40 -28.84 14.89
CA ASP A 3 17.63 -27.93 14.02
C ASP A 3 17.91 -26.46 14.48
N ARG A 4 19.07 -25.93 14.10
CA ARG A 4 19.49 -24.54 14.43
C ARG A 4 19.95 -23.71 13.22
N GLY A 5 19.68 -24.17 11.98
CA GLY A 5 20.27 -23.57 10.77
C GLY A 5 19.43 -22.57 9.99
N LEU A 6 18.12 -22.56 10.13
CA LEU A 6 17.23 -21.83 9.17
C LEU A 6 16.60 -20.54 9.70
N ARG A 7 16.72 -20.22 10.98
CA ARG A 7 16.16 -18.97 11.56
C ARG A 7 17.07 -17.74 11.43
N GLY A 8 18.32 -17.90 11.01
CA GLY A 8 19.32 -16.82 10.94
C GLY A 8 19.38 -16.06 9.63
N ILE A 9 18.80 -16.58 8.55
CA ILE A 9 19.00 -16.01 7.20
C ILE A 9 17.91 -14.98 6.83
N LEU A 10 16.68 -15.13 7.33
CA LEU A 10 15.60 -14.21 7.03
C LEU A 10 15.63 -12.88 7.82
N ALA A 11 16.35 -12.85 8.94
CA ALA A 11 16.46 -11.63 9.78
C ALA A 11 17.48 -10.61 9.26
N ARG A 12 18.31 -10.94 8.26
CA ARG A 12 19.38 -10.07 7.74
C ARG A 12 18.99 -9.25 6.50
N MET A 13 17.85 -9.52 5.85
CA MET A 13 17.46 -8.81 4.63
C MET A 13 16.60 -7.57 4.86
N TRP A 14 16.22 -7.29 6.10
CA TRP A 14 15.49 -6.07 6.43
C TRP A 14 16.39 -5.12 7.24
N THR A 15 17.30 -4.44 6.56
CA THR A 15 18.13 -3.43 7.22
C THR A 15 17.31 -2.15 7.43
N PRO A 16 17.41 -1.52 8.63
CA PRO A 16 16.74 -0.26 8.93
C PRO A 16 17.13 0.89 7.98
N ALA A 17 18.23 0.73 7.24
CA ALA A 17 18.71 1.72 6.28
C ALA A 17 17.83 1.84 5.02
N LEU A 18 17.25 0.73 4.55
CA LEU A 18 16.31 0.74 3.41
C LEU A 18 15.00 1.43 3.76
N VAL A 19 14.47 1.18 4.95
CA VAL A 19 13.27 1.87 5.46
C VAL A 19 13.51 3.38 5.61
N ARG A 20 14.69 3.79 6.12
CA ARG A 20 15.05 5.21 6.26
C ARG A 20 15.26 5.91 4.90
N ARG A 21 15.71 5.16 3.89
CA ARG A 21 15.89 5.71 2.54
C ARG A 21 14.54 5.93 1.85
N ARG A 22 13.57 5.00 2.01
CA ARG A 22 12.19 5.16 1.51
C ARG A 22 11.52 6.40 2.11
N LEU A 23 11.57 6.58 3.42
CA LEU A 23 10.98 7.74 4.10
C LEU A 23 11.56 9.09 3.63
N ARG A 24 12.83 9.12 3.18
CA ARG A 24 13.44 10.35 2.65
C ARG A 24 13.07 10.62 1.19
N GLN A 25 12.81 9.59 0.39
CA GLN A 25 12.40 9.74 -1.01
C GLN A 25 10.96 10.23 -1.13
N ASP A 26 10.06 9.76 -0.26
CA ASP A 26 8.65 10.22 -0.22
C ASP A 26 8.55 11.71 0.15
N ALA A 27 9.40 12.19 1.05
CA ALA A 27 9.43 13.61 1.41
C ALA A 27 9.91 14.52 0.25
N SER A 28 10.75 13.99 -0.66
CA SER A 28 11.26 14.74 -1.80
C SER A 28 10.29 14.76 -2.99
N ALA A 29 9.46 13.72 -3.14
CA ALA A 29 8.45 13.65 -4.20
C ALA A 29 7.21 14.52 -3.91
N ALA A 30 6.91 14.78 -2.64
CA ALA A 30 5.82 15.67 -2.22
C ALA A 30 6.06 17.15 -2.57
N GLY A 31 7.31 17.54 -2.88
CA GLY A 31 7.69 18.93 -3.16
C GLY A 31 7.39 19.40 -4.57
N LEU A 32 6.98 18.54 -5.50
CA LEU A 32 6.83 18.91 -6.91
C LEU A 32 5.37 19.03 -7.41
N ALA A 33 4.38 18.83 -6.56
CA ALA A 33 2.96 18.93 -6.94
C ALA A 33 2.25 20.19 -6.41
N SER A 34 3.00 21.26 -6.09
CA SER A 34 2.39 22.55 -5.74
C SER A 34 2.10 23.37 -7.00
N GLY A 35 1.20 22.89 -7.83
CA GLY A 35 0.55 23.61 -8.91
C GLY A 35 -0.73 24.28 -8.42
N ALA A 36 -0.66 25.57 -8.18
CA ALA A 36 -1.68 26.51 -7.80
C ALA A 36 -3.13 26.14 -8.16
N VAL A 37 -3.94 25.81 -7.17
CA VAL A 37 -5.37 26.10 -7.18
C VAL A 37 -5.60 27.23 -6.19
N SER A 38 -5.66 28.45 -6.74
CA SER A 38 -6.00 29.67 -6.00
C SER A 38 -7.47 29.66 -5.67
N GLY A 39 -7.82 29.42 -4.43
CA GLY A 39 -9.17 29.53 -3.91
C GLY A 39 -9.27 28.97 -2.49
N ALA A 40 -9.17 29.86 -1.52
CA ALA A 40 -9.65 29.69 -0.13
C ALA A 40 -9.34 28.40 0.64
N VAL A 41 -8.20 27.78 0.41
CA VAL A 41 -7.68 26.70 1.27
C VAL A 41 -6.60 27.28 2.16
N TYR A 42 -6.85 27.35 3.46
CA TYR A 42 -5.87 27.79 4.45
C TYR A 42 -4.94 26.64 4.82
N GLY A 43 -3.78 26.59 4.15
CA GLY A 43 -2.75 25.60 4.41
C GLY A 43 -3.01 24.25 3.74
N SER A 44 -1.97 23.62 3.25
CA SER A 44 -1.99 22.21 2.83
C SER A 44 -0.75 21.54 3.43
N ASP A 45 -0.96 20.61 4.33
CA ASP A 45 0.13 19.81 4.89
C ASP A 45 0.36 18.57 4.02
N PRO A 46 1.61 18.18 3.79
CA PRO A 46 1.92 16.98 3.03
C PRO A 46 1.42 15.73 3.77
N VAL A 47 0.78 14.82 3.02
CA VAL A 47 0.24 13.58 3.55
C VAL A 47 1.21 12.43 3.29
N ASN A 48 1.50 11.63 4.33
CA ASN A 48 2.29 10.41 4.19
C ASN A 48 1.41 9.27 3.65
N GLY A 49 1.57 8.97 2.34
CA GLY A 49 0.77 7.96 1.66
C GLY A 49 0.92 6.54 2.24
N HIS A 50 2.11 6.13 2.68
CA HIS A 50 2.31 4.82 3.31
C HIS A 50 1.54 4.70 4.62
N GLN A 51 1.58 5.73 5.45
CA GLN A 51 0.86 5.74 6.71
C GLN A 51 -0.65 5.67 6.48
N VAL A 52 -1.16 6.41 5.50
CA VAL A 52 -2.59 6.36 5.13
C VAL A 52 -2.96 4.97 4.61
N LEU A 53 -2.16 4.36 3.74
CA LEU A 53 -2.40 3.01 3.24
C LEU A 53 -2.43 1.97 4.37
N GLU A 54 -1.47 2.02 5.30
CA GLU A 54 -1.46 1.14 6.47
C GLU A 54 -2.73 1.28 7.33
N GLN A 55 -3.20 2.51 7.54
CA GLN A 55 -4.43 2.76 8.29
C GLN A 55 -5.65 2.24 7.53
N VAL A 56 -5.74 2.44 6.21
CA VAL A 56 -6.82 1.90 5.38
C VAL A 56 -6.88 0.37 5.45
N VAL A 57 -5.74 -0.31 5.38
CA VAL A 57 -5.67 -1.78 5.46
C VAL A 57 -6.13 -2.32 6.81
N ARG A 58 -5.90 -1.56 7.90
CA ARG A 58 -6.30 -1.95 9.27
C ARG A 58 -7.71 -1.50 9.65
N LEU A 59 -8.31 -0.61 8.87
CA LEU A 59 -9.61 -0.03 9.19
C LEU A 59 -10.71 -1.09 9.14
N PRO A 60 -11.49 -1.29 10.20
CA PRO A 60 -12.61 -2.20 10.17
C PRO A 60 -13.70 -1.70 9.20
N VAL A 61 -14.04 -2.54 8.24
CA VAL A 61 -15.12 -2.27 7.27
C VAL A 61 -16.21 -3.30 7.45
N SER A 62 -17.46 -2.83 7.58
CA SER A 62 -18.62 -3.68 7.80
C SER A 62 -19.83 -3.14 7.05
N THR A 63 -20.87 -3.96 6.98
CA THR A 63 -22.20 -3.48 6.55
C THR A 63 -23.01 -3.13 7.77
N TRP A 64 -23.68 -2.00 7.73
CA TRP A 64 -24.45 -1.46 8.84
C TRP A 64 -25.73 -0.76 8.34
N ARG A 65 -26.59 -0.33 9.24
CA ARG A 65 -27.84 0.37 8.96
C ARG A 65 -28.16 1.33 10.10
N TYR A 66 -28.64 2.51 9.76
CA TYR A 66 -29.23 3.38 10.77
C TYR A 66 -30.54 2.76 11.30
N HIS A 67 -30.87 3.03 12.55
CA HIS A 67 -32.10 2.49 13.16
C HIS A 67 -33.37 3.06 12.51
N TRP A 68 -33.29 4.21 11.86
CA TRP A 68 -34.37 4.86 11.12
C TRP A 68 -34.46 4.42 9.65
N ASP A 69 -33.50 3.68 9.13
CA ASP A 69 -33.51 3.20 7.76
C ASP A 69 -34.50 2.05 7.57
N PRO A 70 -35.12 1.93 6.38
CA PRO A 70 -35.91 0.75 6.03
C PRO A 70 -35.08 -0.54 6.19
N PRO A 71 -35.73 -1.69 6.52
CA PRO A 71 -35.04 -2.96 6.80
C PRO A 71 -34.10 -3.47 5.69
N HIS A 72 -34.39 -3.12 4.44
CA HIS A 72 -33.60 -3.54 3.27
C HIS A 72 -32.41 -2.65 2.94
N VAL A 73 -32.31 -1.47 3.58
CA VAL A 73 -31.18 -0.55 3.36
C VAL A 73 -29.96 -1.05 4.11
N ARG A 74 -28.82 -1.07 3.43
CA ARG A 74 -27.51 -1.38 4.02
C ARG A 74 -26.49 -0.39 3.50
N HIS A 75 -25.66 0.06 4.41
CA HIS A 75 -24.47 0.85 4.11
C HIS A 75 -23.24 -0.03 4.26
N LEU A 76 -22.19 0.27 3.50
CA LEU A 76 -20.90 -0.40 3.57
C LEU A 76 -19.85 0.66 3.92
N GLY A 77 -19.04 0.39 4.94
CA GLY A 77 -17.97 1.29 5.33
C GLY A 77 -17.52 1.09 6.77
N PRO A 78 -16.55 1.88 7.20
CA PRO A 78 -16.13 1.93 8.60
C PRO A 78 -17.16 2.68 9.45
N MET A 79 -17.07 2.48 10.77
CA MET A 79 -17.72 3.36 11.71
C MET A 79 -16.99 4.70 11.81
N ALA A 80 -17.73 5.79 12.04
CA ALA A 80 -17.16 7.13 12.11
C ALA A 80 -16.13 7.27 13.24
N GLN A 81 -16.31 6.56 14.35
CA GLN A 81 -15.37 6.53 15.46
C GLN A 81 -14.01 5.89 15.05
N ASP A 82 -14.05 4.77 14.32
CA ASP A 82 -12.85 4.09 13.83
C ASP A 82 -12.12 4.94 12.79
N TRP A 83 -12.90 5.60 11.92
CA TRP A 83 -12.39 6.56 10.95
C TRP A 83 -11.66 7.73 11.62
N TRP A 84 -12.31 8.36 12.58
CA TRP A 84 -11.73 9.48 13.33
C TRP A 84 -10.44 9.09 14.06
N LYS A 85 -10.45 7.93 14.70
CA LYS A 85 -9.28 7.39 15.39
C LYS A 85 -8.11 7.09 14.43
N ALA A 86 -8.41 6.60 13.22
CA ALA A 86 -7.40 6.24 12.24
C ALA A 86 -6.79 7.45 11.55
N PHE A 87 -7.61 8.42 11.12
CA PHE A 87 -7.17 9.48 10.23
C PHE A 87 -7.20 10.89 10.86
N GLY A 88 -8.05 11.13 11.86
CA GLY A 88 -8.19 12.45 12.48
C GLY A 88 -8.70 13.53 11.52
N VAL A 89 -9.37 13.15 10.42
CA VAL A 89 -9.91 14.08 9.41
C VAL A 89 -11.43 14.17 9.49
N GLY A 90 -11.97 15.36 9.26
CA GLY A 90 -13.38 15.68 9.41
C GLY A 90 -13.65 16.57 10.61
N GLU A 91 -14.93 16.78 10.95
CA GLU A 91 -15.33 17.66 12.04
C GLU A 91 -15.46 16.93 13.39
N ASN A 92 -15.82 15.65 13.36
CA ASN A 92 -16.14 14.86 14.55
C ASN A 92 -16.10 13.35 14.28
N ASP A 93 -16.27 12.56 15.34
CA ASP A 93 -16.28 11.10 15.32
C ASP A 93 -17.66 10.46 15.02
N ARG A 94 -18.64 11.24 14.57
CA ARG A 94 -20.01 10.77 14.34
C ARG A 94 -20.37 10.64 12.87
N THR A 95 -19.67 11.39 12.02
CA THR A 95 -19.93 11.44 10.58
C THR A 95 -18.62 11.37 9.79
N ILE A 96 -18.68 10.75 8.63
CA ILE A 96 -17.58 10.73 7.66
C ILE A 96 -18.00 11.59 6.46
N CYS A 97 -17.23 12.65 6.20
CA CYS A 97 -17.44 13.46 5.00
C CYS A 97 -17.01 12.67 3.76
N CYS A 98 -17.82 12.69 2.72
CA CYS A 98 -17.49 11.97 1.47
C CYS A 98 -16.22 12.53 0.80
N THR A 99 -15.94 13.81 0.95
CA THR A 99 -14.70 14.43 0.45
C THR A 99 -13.48 13.83 1.13
N ASP A 100 -13.52 13.69 2.46
CA ASP A 100 -12.42 13.13 3.24
C ASP A 100 -12.24 11.63 2.94
N ALA A 101 -13.36 10.90 2.83
CA ALA A 101 -13.32 9.48 2.45
C ALA A 101 -12.68 9.27 1.07
N ASN A 102 -13.05 10.09 0.09
CA ASN A 102 -12.46 10.05 -1.23
C ASN A 102 -10.97 10.47 -1.20
N GLY A 103 -10.62 11.50 -0.44
CA GLY A 103 -9.25 11.96 -0.26
C GLY A 103 -8.34 10.85 0.28
N VAL A 104 -8.75 10.19 1.36
CA VAL A 104 -8.04 9.05 1.94
C VAL A 104 -7.92 7.90 0.93
N ALA A 105 -8.98 7.58 0.21
CA ALA A 105 -8.96 6.53 -0.81
C ALA A 105 -7.97 6.86 -1.94
N LEU A 106 -7.96 8.10 -2.43
CA LEU A 106 -7.03 8.54 -3.47
C LEU A 106 -5.56 8.43 -3.02
N VAL A 107 -5.26 8.90 -1.81
CA VAL A 107 -3.91 8.79 -1.23
C VAL A 107 -3.48 7.33 -1.08
N ALA A 108 -4.36 6.47 -0.59
CA ALA A 108 -4.08 5.04 -0.45
C ALA A 108 -3.83 4.36 -1.81
N ILE A 109 -4.64 4.67 -2.83
CA ILE A 109 -4.46 4.15 -4.20
C ILE A 109 -3.12 4.62 -4.78
N GLN A 110 -2.75 5.89 -4.60
CA GLN A 110 -1.47 6.41 -5.07
C GLN A 110 -0.28 5.74 -4.37
N ALA A 111 -0.38 5.49 -3.07
CA ALA A 111 0.65 4.78 -2.31
C ALA A 111 0.78 3.34 -2.79
N LEU A 112 -0.34 2.62 -2.94
CA LEU A 112 -0.36 1.24 -3.44
C LEU A 112 0.20 1.14 -4.86
N HIS A 113 -0.10 2.11 -5.73
CA HIS A 113 0.45 2.14 -7.09
C HIS A 113 1.98 2.27 -7.07
N ARG A 114 2.54 3.12 -6.20
CA ARG A 114 3.99 3.26 -6.04
C ARG A 114 4.64 1.97 -5.56
N GLU A 115 4.06 1.32 -4.53
CA GLU A 115 4.56 0.03 -4.04
C GLU A 115 4.53 -1.07 -5.10
N LEU A 116 3.46 -1.15 -5.89
CA LEU A 116 3.37 -2.10 -6.99
C LEU A 116 4.41 -1.85 -8.08
N THR A 117 4.72 -0.60 -8.38
CA THR A 117 5.74 -0.23 -9.36
C THR A 117 7.12 -0.65 -8.87
N GLU A 118 7.46 -0.32 -7.62
CA GLU A 118 8.72 -0.72 -7.00
C GLU A 118 8.90 -2.25 -6.98
N LEU A 119 7.85 -2.99 -6.62
CA LEU A 119 7.87 -4.45 -6.63
C LEU A 119 8.08 -5.03 -8.04
N ARG A 120 7.44 -4.45 -9.05
CA ARG A 120 7.63 -4.88 -10.45
C ARG A 120 9.06 -4.67 -10.90
N ASP A 121 9.67 -3.54 -10.57
CA ASP A 121 11.05 -3.23 -10.91
C ASP A 121 12.02 -4.18 -10.19
N GLU A 122 11.76 -4.49 -8.92
CA GLU A 122 12.55 -5.46 -8.15
C GLU A 122 12.47 -6.87 -8.76
N VAL A 123 11.25 -7.32 -9.10
CA VAL A 123 11.05 -8.61 -9.76
C VAL A 123 11.75 -8.66 -11.13
N ALA A 124 11.69 -7.58 -11.90
CA ALA A 124 12.39 -7.51 -13.18
C ALA A 124 13.91 -7.61 -13.02
N ALA A 125 14.45 -6.91 -12.03
CA ALA A 125 15.88 -6.97 -11.70
C ALA A 125 16.33 -8.38 -11.27
N LEU A 126 15.54 -9.04 -10.40
CA LEU A 126 15.83 -10.40 -9.96
C LEU A 126 15.77 -11.42 -11.10
N ARG A 127 14.81 -11.29 -12.01
CA ARG A 127 14.70 -12.15 -13.20
C ARG A 127 15.88 -11.94 -14.15
N ALA A 128 16.37 -10.71 -14.29
CA ALA A 128 17.56 -10.43 -15.11
C ALA A 128 18.84 -11.06 -14.54
N GLN A 129 18.92 -11.16 -13.20
CA GLN A 129 20.05 -11.81 -12.53
C GLN A 129 19.98 -13.34 -12.58
N ASN A 130 18.80 -13.93 -12.70
CA ASN A 130 18.55 -15.36 -12.76
C ASN A 130 17.76 -15.73 -14.01
N PRO A 131 18.37 -15.66 -15.21
CA PRO A 131 17.67 -16.04 -16.43
C PRO A 131 17.29 -17.54 -16.38
N PRO A 132 16.12 -17.94 -16.87
CA PRO A 132 15.73 -19.35 -16.92
C PRO A 132 16.73 -20.12 -17.74
N THR A 133 17.35 -21.14 -17.13
CA THR A 133 18.20 -22.10 -17.85
C THR A 133 17.34 -22.93 -18.75
N HIS A 134 17.34 -22.63 -20.05
CA HIS A 134 16.73 -23.49 -21.04
C HIS A 134 17.53 -24.80 -21.09
N HIS A 135 16.98 -25.85 -20.52
CA HIS A 135 17.48 -27.21 -20.72
C HIS A 135 17.20 -27.57 -22.18
N THR A 136 18.14 -27.33 -23.04
CA THR A 136 18.11 -27.83 -24.42
C THR A 136 18.33 -29.32 -24.30
N GLY A 137 17.21 -30.10 -24.30
CA GLY A 137 17.27 -31.55 -24.44
C GLY A 137 17.93 -31.83 -25.77
N GLY A 138 19.14 -32.39 -25.74
CA GLY A 138 19.85 -32.80 -26.92
C GLY A 138 19.06 -33.84 -27.72
N PRO A 139 19.12 -33.83 -29.06
CA PRO A 139 18.45 -34.83 -29.90
C PRO A 139 19.06 -36.21 -29.62
N GLY A 140 18.18 -37.14 -29.23
CA GLY A 140 18.53 -38.55 -29.04
C GLY A 140 19.20 -39.09 -30.30
N ALA A 141 20.41 -39.64 -30.12
CA ALA A 141 21.08 -40.42 -31.15
C ALA A 141 20.22 -41.63 -31.48
N THR A 142 19.73 -41.69 -32.71
CA THR A 142 19.18 -42.90 -33.30
C THR A 142 20.35 -43.78 -33.66
N ASP A 143 20.58 -44.81 -32.87
CA ASP A 143 21.47 -45.93 -33.23
C ASP A 143 20.71 -46.84 -34.17
N SER A 144 21.24 -46.92 -35.41
CA SER A 144 20.81 -47.87 -36.42
C SER A 144 21.78 -49.02 -36.41
N GLY A 145 21.32 -50.19 -35.95
CA GLY A 145 21.97 -51.46 -36.09
C GLY A 145 20.99 -52.46 -36.70
#